data_43f04b5e0e53adae0de60766fdf64953
#
_entry.id   43f04b5e0e53adae0de60766fdf64953
#
_cell.length_a   1.000
_cell.length_b   1.000
_cell.length_c   1.000
_cell.angle_alpha   90.00
_cell.angle_beta   90.00
_cell.angle_gamma   90.00
#
_symmetry.space_group_name_H-M   'P 1'
#
loop_
_entity.id
_entity.type
_entity.pdbx_description
1 polymer ?
#
loop_
_entity_poly.entity_id
_entity_poly.type
_entity_poly.pdbx_seq_one_letter_code
_entity_poly.pdbx_strand_id
1 'polypeptide(L)'
;MSITTGDILGHTHVGVYLSVIDDILFHPRSLDEAAVEELESAFDMEMHPFFVGGSSLLGSLLRGNSRGIAVADIATEEDLDELTSFCDVVVMESGVNAAGNLIECNRHGAVVSPVVPQAGVDMIGEVLGVDAIRCKVAGHDTVGSMLVANGKGVLAHPDISKAEAEAIEAGDVNSSLVDGHAAVYHITAGASARGAGDLWIV
;
A
#
# COMPACT_ATOMS: atom_id res chain seq x y z
N MET A 1 8.97 -16.02 9.76
CA MET A 1 7.71 -15.25 9.68
C MET A 1 7.15 -15.13 11.08
N SER A 2 6.98 -13.94 11.60
CA SER A 2 6.34 -13.67 12.90
C SER A 2 5.03 -12.89 12.65
N ILE A 3 4.02 -13.15 13.46
CA ILE A 3 2.78 -12.39 13.48
C ILE A 3 2.73 -11.70 14.82
N THR A 4 2.58 -10.39 14.80
CA THR A 4 2.43 -9.55 15.98
C THR A 4 1.05 -8.89 15.94
N THR A 5 0.44 -8.72 17.10
CA THR A 5 -0.81 -7.99 17.27
C THR A 5 -0.55 -6.70 18.02
N GLY A 6 -1.17 -5.63 17.59
CA GLY A 6 -1.06 -4.32 18.21
C GLY A 6 -2.21 -3.41 17.80
N ASP A 7 -2.20 -2.19 18.31
CA ASP A 7 -3.10 -1.12 17.86
C ASP A 7 -2.30 0.16 17.55
N ILE A 8 -2.90 1.02 16.78
CA ILE A 8 -2.36 2.34 16.45
C ILE A 8 -3.38 3.39 16.89
N LEU A 9 -2.97 4.29 17.78
CA LEU A 9 -3.83 5.33 18.36
C LEU A 9 -5.10 4.75 19.02
N GLY A 10 -5.00 3.55 19.61
CA GLY A 10 -6.13 2.84 20.23
C GLY A 10 -7.07 2.15 19.24
N HIS A 11 -6.69 2.02 17.97
CA HIS A 11 -7.48 1.38 16.93
C HIS A 11 -6.80 0.10 16.42
N THR A 12 -7.59 -0.97 16.26
CA THR A 12 -7.11 -2.28 15.79
C THR A 12 -6.90 -2.34 14.26
N HIS A 13 -7.36 -1.32 13.52
CA HIS A 13 -7.19 -1.23 12.06
C HIS A 13 -5.82 -0.64 11.68
N VAL A 14 -4.76 -1.32 12.04
CA VAL A 14 -3.37 -0.88 11.89
C VAL A 14 -3.06 -0.38 10.48
N GLY A 15 -3.51 -1.12 9.46
CA GLY A 15 -3.27 -0.79 8.05
C GLY A 15 -3.92 0.50 7.56
N VAL A 16 -4.81 1.13 8.32
CA VAL A 16 -5.37 2.45 8.01
C VAL A 16 -4.38 3.57 8.34
N TYR A 17 -3.57 3.36 9.38
CA TYR A 17 -2.66 4.37 9.93
C TYR A 17 -1.22 4.22 9.44
N LEU A 18 -0.82 3.01 9.03
CA LEU A 18 0.54 2.72 8.59
C LEU A 18 0.61 2.56 7.08
N SER A 19 1.63 3.12 6.45
CA SER A 19 1.96 2.88 5.04
C SER A 19 3.39 2.39 4.92
N VAL A 20 3.55 1.21 4.33
CA VAL A 20 4.87 0.63 4.04
C VAL A 20 5.22 0.93 2.58
N ILE A 21 6.37 1.55 2.37
CA ILE A 21 6.91 1.86 1.05
C ILE A 21 8.33 1.31 1.00
N ASP A 22 8.49 0.14 0.39
CA ASP A 22 9.71 -0.67 0.42
C ASP A 22 10.29 -0.84 1.84
N ASP A 23 11.40 -0.20 2.17
CA ASP A 23 12.10 -0.34 3.45
C ASP A 23 11.74 0.77 4.47
N ILE A 24 10.76 1.63 4.15
CA ILE A 24 10.31 2.71 5.01
C ILE A 24 8.89 2.44 5.49
N LEU A 25 8.66 2.55 6.80
CA LEU A 25 7.35 2.54 7.42
C LEU A 25 6.94 3.95 7.82
N PHE A 26 5.97 4.51 7.11
CA PHE A 26 5.34 5.78 7.46
C PHE A 26 4.31 5.56 8.55
N HIS A 27 4.43 6.29 9.66
CA HIS A 27 3.54 6.23 10.80
C HIS A 27 3.06 7.62 11.23
N PRO A 28 1.90 7.76 11.93
CA PRO A 28 1.44 9.05 12.40
C PRO A 28 2.45 9.76 13.31
N ARG A 29 2.72 11.04 13.05
CA ARG A 29 3.59 11.87 13.93
C ARG A 29 3.08 12.00 15.36
N SER A 30 1.80 11.64 15.60
CA SER A 30 1.16 11.69 16.92
C SER A 30 1.38 10.45 17.77
N LEU A 31 2.10 9.45 17.29
CA LEU A 31 2.50 8.29 18.11
C LEU A 31 3.46 8.74 19.18
N ASP A 32 3.30 8.18 20.37
CA ASP A 32 4.28 8.34 21.45
C ASP A 32 5.50 7.43 21.23
N GLU A 33 6.56 7.71 21.99
CA GLU A 33 7.83 6.99 21.88
C GLU A 33 7.69 5.47 22.11
N ALA A 34 6.82 5.07 23.05
CA ALA A 34 6.59 3.65 23.36
C ALA A 34 5.92 2.91 22.19
N ALA A 35 4.96 3.54 21.51
CA ALA A 35 4.31 2.98 20.34
C ALA A 35 5.29 2.88 19.14
N VAL A 36 6.18 3.84 18.98
CA VAL A 36 7.23 3.79 17.94
C VAL A 36 8.22 2.67 18.25
N GLU A 37 8.69 2.52 19.49
CA GLU A 37 9.56 1.42 19.91
C GLU A 37 8.92 0.03 19.66
N GLU A 38 7.60 -0.08 19.88
CA GLU A 38 6.86 -1.32 19.57
C GLU A 38 6.87 -1.61 18.05
N LEU A 39 6.67 -0.59 17.21
CA LEU A 39 6.76 -0.73 15.77
C LEU A 39 8.18 -1.11 15.33
N GLU A 40 9.22 -0.45 15.85
CA GLU A 40 10.62 -0.78 15.56
C GLU A 40 10.97 -2.21 15.96
N SER A 41 10.42 -2.69 17.07
CA SER A 41 10.59 -4.09 17.49
C SER A 41 9.87 -5.09 16.58
N ALA A 42 8.75 -4.69 15.96
CA ALA A 42 7.95 -5.52 15.09
C ALA A 42 8.45 -5.52 13.64
N PHE A 43 9.02 -4.40 13.18
CA PHE A 43 9.49 -4.18 11.82
C PHE A 43 10.98 -3.84 11.79
N ASP A 44 11.74 -4.54 10.97
CA ASP A 44 13.14 -4.21 10.68
C ASP A 44 13.19 -3.22 9.49
N MET A 45 12.70 -1.99 9.74
CA MET A 45 12.48 -0.96 8.72
C MET A 45 12.82 0.43 9.28
N GLU A 46 13.09 1.37 8.39
CA GLU A 46 13.19 2.79 8.74
C GLU A 46 11.81 3.34 9.12
N MET A 47 11.71 3.96 10.30
CA MET A 47 10.48 4.59 10.78
C MET A 47 10.45 6.05 10.36
N HIS A 48 9.36 6.46 9.70
CA HIS A 48 9.20 7.85 9.26
C HIS A 48 7.88 8.45 9.78
N PRO A 49 7.95 9.42 10.73
CA PRO A 49 6.76 10.09 11.25
C PRO A 49 6.19 11.07 10.22
N PHE A 50 4.93 10.88 9.82
CA PHE A 50 4.31 11.67 8.76
C PHE A 50 2.83 11.98 9.02
N PHE A 51 2.30 12.98 8.32
CA PHE A 51 0.88 13.25 8.11
C PHE A 51 0.65 13.57 6.64
N VAL A 52 -0.56 13.34 6.14
CA VAL A 52 -1.00 13.81 4.81
C VAL A 52 -2.09 14.84 5.04
N GLY A 53 -1.83 16.11 4.77
CA GLY A 53 -2.78 17.20 5.02
C GLY A 53 -3.24 17.28 6.49
N GLY A 54 -2.36 16.93 7.42
CA GLY A 54 -2.68 16.86 8.86
C GLY A 54 -3.43 15.58 9.27
N SER A 55 -3.74 14.66 8.36
CA SER A 55 -4.41 13.38 8.65
C SER A 55 -3.40 12.30 9.05
N SER A 56 -3.76 11.50 10.05
CA SER A 56 -3.01 10.31 10.49
C SER A 56 -3.32 9.03 9.71
N LEU A 57 -4.22 9.06 8.72
CA LEU A 57 -4.72 7.89 7.99
C LEU A 57 -3.79 7.50 6.82
N LEU A 58 -2.50 7.37 7.10
CA LEU A 58 -1.45 7.22 6.09
C LEU A 58 -1.66 6.03 5.17
N GLY A 59 -2.08 4.89 5.73
CA GLY A 59 -2.34 3.68 4.94
C GLY A 59 -3.51 3.81 3.97
N SER A 60 -4.41 4.78 4.18
CA SER A 60 -5.50 5.08 3.24
C SER A 60 -5.12 6.17 2.23
N LEU A 61 -4.16 7.04 2.56
CA LEU A 61 -3.86 8.27 1.81
C LEU A 61 -2.55 8.22 1.04
N LEU A 62 -1.71 7.22 1.30
CA LEU A 62 -0.36 7.10 0.77
C LEU A 62 -0.10 5.68 0.27
N ARG A 63 0.45 5.54 -0.95
CA ARG A 63 0.89 4.26 -1.51
C ARG A 63 2.05 4.47 -2.48
N GLY A 64 3.03 3.58 -2.45
CA GLY A 64 4.17 3.71 -3.35
C GLY A 64 5.17 2.56 -3.25
N ASN A 65 6.28 2.76 -3.93
CA ASN A 65 7.50 1.96 -3.87
C ASN A 65 8.72 2.91 -3.81
N SER A 66 9.92 2.40 -3.84
CA SER A 66 11.15 3.22 -3.78
C SER A 66 11.36 4.18 -4.97
N ARG A 67 10.58 4.08 -6.04
CA ARG A 67 10.68 4.95 -7.21
C ARG A 67 9.69 6.10 -7.17
N GLY A 68 8.50 5.86 -6.59
CA GLY A 68 7.47 6.87 -6.55
C GLY A 68 6.37 6.61 -5.53
N ILE A 69 5.69 7.69 -5.17
CA ILE A 69 4.61 7.72 -4.19
C ILE A 69 3.38 8.38 -4.80
N ALA A 70 2.24 7.70 -4.68
CA ALA A 70 0.93 8.29 -4.90
C ALA A 70 0.36 8.78 -3.57
N VAL A 71 -0.07 10.03 -3.51
CA VAL A 71 -0.59 10.68 -2.31
C VAL A 71 -1.93 11.35 -2.57
N ALA A 72 -2.79 11.41 -1.56
CA ALA A 72 -4.09 12.09 -1.61
C ALA A 72 -3.95 13.60 -1.88
N ASP A 73 -4.95 14.19 -2.55
CA ASP A 73 -5.00 15.62 -2.91
C ASP A 73 -5.10 16.59 -1.72
N ILE A 74 -5.29 16.06 -0.52
CA ILE A 74 -5.24 16.87 0.71
C ILE A 74 -3.82 17.14 1.20
N ALA A 75 -2.79 16.55 0.58
CA ALA A 75 -1.40 16.81 0.90
C ALA A 75 -1.07 18.30 0.72
N THR A 76 -0.36 18.87 1.70
CA THR A 76 0.11 20.25 1.64
C THR A 76 1.39 20.37 0.80
N GLU A 77 1.78 21.59 0.42
CA GLU A 77 3.08 21.83 -0.25
C GLU A 77 4.26 21.31 0.60
N GLU A 78 4.18 21.47 1.93
CA GLU A 78 5.20 20.96 2.87
C GLU A 78 5.26 19.42 2.87
N ASP A 79 4.09 18.75 2.85
CA ASP A 79 4.01 17.29 2.75
C ASP A 79 4.62 16.80 1.42
N LEU A 80 4.35 17.50 0.31
CA LEU A 80 4.89 17.17 -1.01
C LEU A 80 6.40 17.37 -1.09
N ASP A 81 6.91 18.47 -0.51
CA ASP A 81 8.34 18.74 -0.43
C ASP A 81 9.07 17.65 0.35
N GLU A 82 8.48 17.18 1.47
CA GLU A 82 9.02 16.09 2.26
C GLU A 82 9.01 14.77 1.49
N LEU A 83 7.89 14.39 0.84
CA LEU A 83 7.78 13.15 0.05
C LEU A 83 8.71 13.16 -1.16
N THR A 84 8.88 14.30 -1.84
CA THR A 84 9.78 14.41 -3.00
C THR A 84 11.25 14.28 -2.63
N SER A 85 11.59 14.40 -1.34
CA SER A 85 12.95 14.09 -0.87
C SER A 85 13.29 12.60 -0.92
N PHE A 86 12.29 11.72 -0.97
CA PHE A 86 12.44 10.26 -1.08
C PHE A 86 12.44 9.78 -2.53
N CYS A 87 11.44 10.22 -3.32
CA CYS A 87 11.22 9.76 -4.70
C CYS A 87 10.25 10.67 -5.45
N ASP A 88 9.90 10.32 -6.68
CA ASP A 88 8.87 11.02 -7.45
C ASP A 88 7.49 10.90 -6.80
N VAL A 89 6.66 11.95 -6.94
CA VAL A 89 5.34 12.00 -6.31
C VAL A 89 4.25 12.27 -7.34
N VAL A 90 3.16 11.51 -7.28
CA VAL A 90 1.92 11.81 -7.99
C VAL A 90 0.81 12.13 -6.99
N VAL A 91 0.16 13.27 -7.17
CA VAL A 91 -1.01 13.67 -6.37
C VAL A 91 -2.27 13.12 -7.04
N MET A 92 -3.10 12.42 -6.27
CA MET A 92 -4.37 11.89 -6.76
C MET A 92 -5.35 13.03 -7.08
N GLU A 93 -6.18 12.85 -8.10
CA GLU A 93 -7.19 13.85 -8.45
C GLU A 93 -8.33 13.90 -7.42
N SER A 94 -8.91 15.09 -7.26
CA SER A 94 -10.07 15.33 -6.41
C SER A 94 -11.24 14.38 -6.75
N GLY A 95 -11.78 13.75 -5.72
CA GLY A 95 -12.87 12.77 -5.83
C GLY A 95 -12.43 11.31 -5.98
N VAL A 96 -11.14 11.04 -6.27
CA VAL A 96 -10.53 9.70 -6.32
C VAL A 96 -9.19 9.71 -5.58
N ASN A 97 -9.19 10.27 -4.39
CA ASN A 97 -7.99 10.74 -3.69
C ASN A 97 -7.45 9.81 -2.59
N ALA A 98 -8.10 8.72 -2.26
CA ALA A 98 -7.63 7.78 -1.23
C ALA A 98 -6.59 6.81 -1.82
N ALA A 99 -5.38 7.30 -2.13
CA ALA A 99 -4.34 6.56 -2.83
C ALA A 99 -4.13 5.14 -2.27
N GLY A 100 -3.99 5.00 -0.95
CA GLY A 100 -3.78 3.70 -0.31
C GLY A 100 -4.97 2.75 -0.38
N ASN A 101 -6.20 3.24 -0.61
CA ASN A 101 -7.37 2.40 -0.84
C ASN A 101 -7.56 2.04 -2.33
N LEU A 102 -7.04 2.86 -3.22
CA LEU A 102 -7.28 2.74 -4.67
C LEU A 102 -6.12 2.12 -5.42
N ILE A 103 -4.96 1.98 -4.79
CA ILE A 103 -3.73 1.46 -5.38
C ILE A 103 -3.13 0.41 -4.45
N GLU A 104 -2.70 -0.70 -5.02
CA GLU A 104 -1.75 -1.61 -4.40
C GLU A 104 -0.59 -1.83 -5.34
N CYS A 105 0.64 -1.78 -4.83
CA CYS A 105 1.83 -1.90 -5.67
C CYS A 105 3.03 -2.50 -4.93
N ASN A 106 3.98 -2.96 -5.72
CA ASN A 106 5.32 -3.32 -5.27
C ASN A 106 6.35 -2.79 -6.31
N ARG A 107 7.58 -3.29 -6.28
CA ARG A 107 8.64 -2.90 -7.23
C ARG A 107 8.44 -3.44 -8.65
N HIS A 108 7.46 -4.31 -8.89
CA HIS A 108 7.26 -5.04 -10.14
C HIS A 108 6.02 -4.59 -10.89
N GLY A 109 4.94 -4.22 -10.19
CA GLY A 109 3.69 -3.83 -10.80
C GLY A 109 2.77 -3.09 -9.85
N ALA A 110 1.68 -2.54 -10.38
CA ALA A 110 0.62 -1.89 -9.64
C ALA A 110 -0.77 -2.34 -10.08
N VAL A 111 -1.66 -2.51 -9.12
CA VAL A 111 -3.11 -2.68 -9.33
C VAL A 111 -3.80 -1.40 -8.94
N VAL A 112 -4.52 -0.81 -9.86
CA VAL A 112 -5.20 0.47 -9.67
C VAL A 112 -6.72 0.28 -9.82
N SER A 113 -7.46 0.95 -8.96
CA SER A 113 -8.92 0.95 -8.96
C SER A 113 -9.52 1.36 -10.32
N PRO A 114 -10.60 0.72 -10.77
CA PRO A 114 -11.33 1.12 -11.99
C PRO A 114 -11.94 2.51 -11.92
N VAL A 115 -12.11 3.11 -10.74
CA VAL A 115 -12.61 4.49 -10.60
C VAL A 115 -11.59 5.53 -11.02
N VAL A 116 -10.29 5.18 -11.07
CA VAL A 116 -9.23 6.04 -11.58
C VAL A 116 -9.28 6.05 -13.12
N PRO A 117 -9.34 7.24 -13.76
CA PRO A 117 -9.30 7.34 -15.22
C PRO A 117 -8.01 6.76 -15.80
N GLN A 118 -8.04 6.26 -17.03
CA GLN A 118 -6.87 5.63 -17.65
C GLN A 118 -5.62 6.53 -17.65
N ALA A 119 -5.77 7.82 -17.93
CA ALA A 119 -4.65 8.76 -17.88
C ALA A 119 -4.02 8.85 -16.47
N GLY A 120 -4.82 8.71 -15.41
CA GLY A 120 -4.31 8.64 -14.03
C GLY A 120 -3.59 7.32 -13.76
N VAL A 121 -4.09 6.19 -14.29
CA VAL A 121 -3.41 4.89 -14.20
C VAL A 121 -2.05 4.93 -14.88
N ASP A 122 -1.99 5.51 -16.09
CA ASP A 122 -0.75 5.65 -16.86
C ASP A 122 0.27 6.52 -16.09
N MET A 123 -0.17 7.63 -15.51
CA MET A 123 0.67 8.52 -14.68
C MET A 123 1.17 7.82 -13.40
N ILE A 124 0.30 7.07 -12.72
CA ILE A 124 0.69 6.28 -11.56
C ILE A 124 1.76 5.25 -11.94
N GLY A 125 1.57 4.53 -13.05
CA GLY A 125 2.55 3.58 -13.55
C GLY A 125 3.90 4.23 -13.90
N GLU A 126 3.87 5.42 -14.51
CA GLU A 126 5.07 6.20 -14.85
C GLU A 126 5.84 6.61 -13.56
N VAL A 127 5.16 7.19 -12.58
CA VAL A 127 5.78 7.65 -11.33
C VAL A 127 6.28 6.48 -10.49
N LEU A 128 5.52 5.39 -10.39
CA LEU A 128 5.95 4.19 -9.67
C LEU A 128 7.00 3.38 -10.46
N GLY A 129 7.22 3.70 -11.75
CA GLY A 129 8.16 3.01 -12.62
C GLY A 129 7.83 1.54 -12.85
N VAL A 130 6.53 1.20 -12.91
CA VAL A 130 6.03 -0.17 -13.07
C VAL A 130 4.84 -0.22 -14.02
N ASP A 131 4.53 -1.39 -14.57
CA ASP A 131 3.29 -1.60 -15.29
C ASP A 131 2.11 -1.52 -14.31
N ALA A 132 1.12 -0.68 -14.65
CA ALA A 132 -0.09 -0.50 -13.85
C ALA A 132 -1.30 -1.10 -14.58
N ILE A 133 -1.99 -2.01 -13.91
CA ILE A 133 -3.23 -2.60 -14.42
C ILE A 133 -4.44 -2.02 -13.69
N ARG A 134 -5.56 -1.94 -14.39
CA ARG A 134 -6.82 -1.45 -13.84
C ARG A 134 -7.82 -2.60 -13.71
N CYS A 135 -8.11 -3.02 -12.48
CA CYS A 135 -9.09 -4.08 -12.23
C CYS A 135 -9.80 -3.89 -10.88
N LYS A 136 -10.90 -4.61 -10.71
CA LYS A 136 -11.52 -4.83 -9.39
C LYS A 136 -10.84 -5.97 -8.67
N VAL A 137 -11.04 -6.03 -7.35
CA VAL A 137 -10.63 -7.17 -6.53
C VAL A 137 -11.80 -7.61 -5.68
N ALA A 138 -12.18 -8.87 -5.80
CA ALA A 138 -13.39 -9.43 -5.17
C ALA A 138 -14.66 -8.60 -5.48
N GLY A 139 -14.72 -8.00 -6.69
CA GLY A 139 -15.81 -7.14 -7.12
C GLY A 139 -15.78 -5.71 -6.55
N HIS A 140 -14.80 -5.36 -5.71
CA HIS A 140 -14.66 -4.05 -5.08
C HIS A 140 -13.74 -3.12 -5.88
N ASP A 141 -14.04 -1.81 -5.81
CA ASP A 141 -13.23 -0.76 -6.42
C ASP A 141 -12.08 -0.30 -5.50
N THR A 142 -12.11 -0.62 -4.20
CA THR A 142 -11.07 -0.27 -3.21
C THR A 142 -9.97 -1.32 -3.17
N VAL A 143 -9.23 -1.45 -4.25
CA VAL A 143 -8.26 -2.54 -4.45
C VAL A 143 -7.16 -2.59 -3.39
N GLY A 144 -6.68 -1.44 -2.92
CA GLY A 144 -5.67 -1.37 -1.87
C GLY A 144 -6.16 -1.79 -0.49
N SER A 145 -7.50 -1.92 -0.30
CA SER A 145 -8.10 -2.52 0.90
C SER A 145 -8.31 -4.03 0.76
N MET A 146 -8.24 -4.55 -0.47
CA MET A 146 -8.52 -5.95 -0.81
C MET A 146 -7.25 -6.76 -1.11
N LEU A 147 -6.11 -6.06 -1.26
CA LEU A 147 -4.81 -6.65 -1.57
C LEU A 147 -3.75 -6.14 -0.61
N VAL A 148 -2.74 -6.96 -0.38
CA VAL A 148 -1.45 -6.53 0.17
C VAL A 148 -0.36 -7.23 -0.64
N ALA A 149 0.55 -6.44 -1.19
CA ALA A 149 1.66 -6.94 -1.99
C ALA A 149 3.01 -6.61 -1.36
N ASN A 150 3.97 -7.50 -1.55
CA ASN A 150 5.40 -7.24 -1.32
C ASN A 150 6.21 -7.82 -2.48
N GLY A 151 7.56 -7.77 -2.38
CA GLY A 151 8.44 -8.32 -3.41
C GLY A 151 8.38 -9.85 -3.59
N LYS A 152 7.60 -10.57 -2.78
CA LYS A 152 7.53 -12.05 -2.79
C LYS A 152 6.16 -12.59 -3.18
N GLY A 153 5.12 -11.78 -3.11
CA GLY A 153 3.77 -12.22 -3.45
C GLY A 153 2.68 -11.23 -3.07
N VAL A 154 1.45 -11.65 -3.31
CA VAL A 154 0.22 -10.88 -3.05
C VAL A 154 -0.67 -11.67 -2.11
N LEU A 155 -1.17 -11.00 -1.09
CA LEU A 155 -2.24 -11.48 -0.23
C LEU A 155 -3.54 -10.82 -0.68
N ALA A 156 -4.55 -11.62 -1.03
CA ALA A 156 -5.79 -11.12 -1.60
C ALA A 156 -7.02 -11.50 -0.77
N HIS A 157 -8.10 -10.72 -0.93
CA HIS A 157 -9.41 -11.04 -0.36
C HIS A 157 -9.86 -12.44 -0.79
N PRO A 158 -10.47 -13.26 0.09
CA PRO A 158 -10.82 -14.65 -0.21
C PRO A 158 -11.82 -14.83 -1.35
N ASP A 159 -12.67 -13.83 -1.60
CA ASP A 159 -13.67 -13.84 -2.67
C ASP A 159 -13.12 -13.33 -4.02
N ILE A 160 -11.79 -13.18 -4.16
CA ILE A 160 -11.18 -12.84 -5.45
C ILE A 160 -11.53 -13.88 -6.50
N SER A 161 -11.99 -13.45 -7.66
CA SER A 161 -12.27 -14.35 -8.76
C SER A 161 -10.99 -14.82 -9.44
N LYS A 162 -11.07 -15.99 -10.10
CA LYS A 162 -9.94 -16.51 -10.87
C LYS A 162 -9.47 -15.54 -11.95
N ALA A 163 -10.39 -14.84 -12.61
CA ALA A 163 -10.06 -13.86 -13.65
C ALA A 163 -9.33 -12.61 -13.10
N GLU A 164 -9.73 -12.14 -11.90
CA GLU A 164 -9.03 -11.05 -11.22
C GLU A 164 -7.63 -11.48 -10.76
N ALA A 165 -7.48 -12.70 -10.22
CA ALA A 165 -6.19 -13.25 -9.83
C ALA A 165 -5.24 -13.38 -11.03
N GLU A 166 -5.72 -13.95 -12.14
CA GLU A 166 -4.96 -14.08 -13.40
C GLU A 166 -4.55 -12.71 -13.97
N ALA A 167 -5.40 -11.68 -13.84
CA ALA A 167 -5.06 -10.32 -14.27
C ALA A 167 -3.95 -9.70 -13.41
N ILE A 168 -3.99 -9.90 -12.10
CA ILE A 168 -2.96 -9.44 -11.16
C ILE A 168 -1.62 -10.15 -11.41
N GLU A 169 -1.66 -11.46 -11.66
CA GLU A 169 -0.49 -12.24 -12.03
C GLU A 169 0.13 -11.76 -13.35
N ALA A 170 -0.70 -11.48 -14.35
CA ALA A 170 -0.25 -10.99 -15.66
C ALA A 170 0.31 -9.55 -15.61
N GLY A 171 -0.09 -8.74 -14.64
CA GLY A 171 0.38 -7.37 -14.42
C GLY A 171 1.67 -7.26 -13.60
N ASP A 172 2.41 -8.36 -13.47
CA ASP A 172 3.70 -8.45 -12.75
C ASP A 172 3.69 -8.03 -11.27
N VAL A 173 2.55 -7.65 -10.68
CA VAL A 173 2.44 -7.37 -9.24
C VAL A 173 2.83 -8.58 -8.40
N ASN A 174 2.74 -9.76 -8.99
CA ASN A 174 3.08 -11.05 -8.36
C ASN A 174 4.34 -11.71 -8.97
N SER A 175 5.13 -10.99 -9.78
CA SER A 175 6.22 -11.61 -10.57
C SER A 175 7.50 -11.93 -9.80
N SER A 176 7.51 -11.91 -8.49
CA SER A 176 8.60 -12.53 -7.73
C SER A 176 8.49 -14.07 -7.73
N LEU A 177 8.45 -14.64 -8.91
CA LEU A 177 8.61 -16.08 -9.13
C LEU A 177 10.06 -16.46 -8.91
N VAL A 178 10.45 -16.66 -7.66
CA VAL A 178 11.53 -17.58 -7.36
C VAL A 178 10.89 -18.96 -7.35
N ASP A 179 11.24 -19.80 -8.33
CA ASP A 179 10.86 -21.21 -8.45
C ASP A 179 9.37 -21.54 -8.80
N GLY A 180 8.70 -20.73 -9.61
CA GLY A 180 7.47 -21.15 -10.30
C GLY A 180 6.21 -21.27 -9.43
N HIS A 181 6.17 -20.69 -8.24
CA HIS A 181 5.03 -20.64 -7.35
C HIS A 181 4.65 -19.22 -6.98
N ALA A 182 3.77 -18.62 -7.78
CA ALA A 182 3.02 -17.46 -7.35
C ALA A 182 1.99 -17.91 -6.29
N ALA A 183 2.09 -17.37 -5.10
CA ALA A 183 1.11 -17.69 -4.06
C ALA A 183 0.22 -16.47 -3.83
N VAL A 184 -1.02 -16.53 -4.33
CA VAL A 184 -2.09 -15.65 -3.86
C VAL A 184 -2.65 -16.27 -2.58
N TYR A 185 -2.48 -15.59 -1.46
CA TYR A 185 -3.01 -16.04 -0.18
C TYR A 185 -4.36 -15.40 0.08
N HIS A 186 -5.36 -16.20 0.42
CA HIS A 186 -6.69 -15.74 0.81
C HIS A 186 -6.70 -15.33 2.28
N ILE A 187 -7.19 -14.13 2.58
CA ILE A 187 -7.40 -13.65 3.95
C ILE A 187 -8.88 -13.76 4.30
N THR A 188 -9.18 -14.14 5.54
CA THR A 188 -10.56 -14.14 6.05
C THR A 188 -11.07 -12.72 6.21
N ALA A 189 -12.32 -12.46 5.84
CA ALA A 189 -12.94 -11.13 5.90
C ALA A 189 -12.80 -10.47 7.28
N GLY A 190 -12.38 -9.21 7.30
CA GLY A 190 -12.24 -8.37 8.51
C GLY A 190 -10.82 -8.11 8.97
N ALA A 191 -9.81 -8.69 8.32
CA ALA A 191 -8.42 -8.35 8.59
C ALA A 191 -7.92 -7.27 7.62
N SER A 192 -7.33 -6.20 8.12
CA SER A 192 -6.47 -5.33 7.34
C SER A 192 -5.04 -5.87 7.45
N ALA A 193 -4.39 -6.14 6.32
CA ALA A 193 -3.03 -6.65 6.31
C ALA A 193 -2.09 -5.64 5.66
N ARG A 194 -0.86 -5.56 6.16
CA ARG A 194 0.25 -4.85 5.52
C ARG A 194 1.47 -5.75 5.54
N GLY A 195 2.18 -5.81 4.43
CA GLY A 195 3.36 -6.65 4.28
C GLY A 195 4.63 -5.81 4.19
N ALA A 196 5.62 -6.17 4.98
CA ALA A 196 6.96 -5.62 4.94
C ALA A 196 7.96 -6.76 4.93
N GLY A 197 8.69 -6.92 3.84
CA GLY A 197 9.64 -8.04 3.71
C GLY A 197 8.96 -9.40 3.97
N ASP A 198 9.35 -10.08 5.05
CA ASP A 198 8.76 -11.35 5.50
C ASP A 198 7.73 -11.20 6.61
N LEU A 199 7.42 -9.95 7.02
CA LEU A 199 6.48 -9.63 8.10
C LEU A 199 5.12 -9.24 7.53
N TRP A 200 4.05 -9.79 8.11
CA TRP A 200 2.67 -9.47 7.79
C TRP A 200 1.94 -9.06 9.06
N ILE A 201 1.22 -7.95 9.00
CA ILE A 201 0.32 -7.52 10.05
C ILE A 201 -1.11 -7.81 9.60
N VAL A 202 -1.84 -8.53 10.41
CA VAL A 202 -3.24 -8.90 10.15
C VAL A 202 -4.14 -8.27 11.21
#